data_34b57785309172e25c1eaec7a1bcb059
#
_entry.id   34b57785309172e25c1eaec7a1bcb059
#
_cell.length_a   1.000
_cell.length_b   1.000
_cell.length_c   1.000
_cell.angle_alpha   90.00
_cell.angle_beta   90.00
_cell.angle_gamma   90.00
#
_symmetry.space_group_name_H-M   'P 1'
#
loop_
_entity.id
_entity.type
_entity.pdbx_description
1 polymer ?
#
loop_
_entity_poly.entity_id
_entity_poly.type
_entity_poly.pdbx_seq_one_letter_code
_entity_poly.pdbx_strand_id
1 'polypeptide(L)'
;MKKYLLLAMLLIPALSWAQSEWEIPDFEKKQSVEDTKGESTRKAKKAILPQYNVGAVPEIDGKVEWEETFSVPNTDAETLYNRTLEAISLLIKGKQQTERSRISAVNRQEKIIAANMEEEMVFATSSFAKDFTHFRYSIIAECKDNAVNVKLCRMTYKYDVGRPEEESYTAEELITDKQAINKKGTKMFRLNGKFRMKTIDRKDELFSFFKNRITSPAE
;
A
#
# COMPACT_ATOMS: atom_id res chain seq x y z
N MET A 1 -29.51 66.81 33.43
CA MET A 1 -29.22 66.32 32.09
C MET A 1 -27.85 65.61 32.15
N LYS A 2 -27.84 64.34 32.52
CA LYS A 2 -26.61 63.57 32.80
C LYS A 2 -26.34 62.62 31.65
N LYS A 3 -25.16 62.78 31.02
CA LYS A 3 -24.63 61.89 29.95
C LYS A 3 -24.00 60.69 30.62
N TYR A 4 -24.46 59.47 30.31
CA TYR A 4 -23.76 58.27 30.66
C TYR A 4 -23.09 57.71 29.39
N LEU A 5 -21.76 57.68 29.42
CA LEU A 5 -20.88 57.11 28.43
C LEU A 5 -20.65 55.63 28.83
N LEU A 6 -21.20 54.69 28.07
CA LEU A 6 -20.98 53.26 28.25
C LEU A 6 -19.76 52.87 27.42
N LEU A 7 -18.67 52.54 28.09
CA LEU A 7 -17.43 52.00 27.53
C LEU A 7 -17.62 50.49 27.33
N ALA A 8 -17.84 50.06 26.08
CA ALA A 8 -17.88 48.65 25.73
C ALA A 8 -16.44 48.13 25.54
N MET A 9 -15.99 47.33 26.47
CA MET A 9 -14.69 46.62 26.43
C MET A 9 -14.79 45.40 25.50
N LEU A 10 -14.22 45.47 24.33
CA LEU A 10 -14.11 44.37 23.37
C LEU A 10 -13.04 43.39 23.86
N LEU A 11 -13.48 42.27 24.42
CA LEU A 11 -12.64 41.10 24.67
C LEU A 11 -12.44 40.37 23.32
N ILE A 12 -11.24 40.47 22.78
CA ILE A 12 -10.79 39.65 21.64
C ILE A 12 -10.27 38.32 22.20
N PRO A 13 -10.85 37.17 21.90
CA PRO A 13 -10.22 35.91 22.26
C PRO A 13 -9.03 35.70 21.32
N ALA A 14 -7.84 35.56 21.90
CA ALA A 14 -6.64 35.13 21.19
C ALA A 14 -6.86 33.70 20.71
N LEU A 15 -7.09 33.53 19.41
CA LEU A 15 -7.06 32.24 18.74
C LEU A 15 -5.61 31.76 18.73
N SER A 16 -5.29 30.87 19.67
CA SER A 16 -4.07 30.09 19.65
C SER A 16 -4.13 29.13 18.46
N TRP A 17 -3.27 29.33 17.51
CA TRP A 17 -3.05 28.39 16.41
C TRP A 17 -2.35 27.15 17.00
N ALA A 18 -3.12 26.15 17.33
CA ALA A 18 -2.59 24.84 17.63
C ALA A 18 -2.12 24.22 16.31
N GLN A 19 -0.81 24.25 16.07
CA GLN A 19 -0.18 23.42 15.05
C GLN A 19 -0.34 21.98 15.51
N SER A 20 -1.20 21.22 14.83
CA SER A 20 -1.34 19.80 15.05
C SER A 20 -0.08 19.10 14.53
N GLU A 21 0.82 18.79 15.43
CA GLU A 21 1.91 17.85 15.20
C GLU A 21 1.29 16.45 15.01
N TRP A 22 1.48 15.87 13.84
CA TRP A 22 0.99 14.54 13.52
C TRP A 22 1.82 13.50 14.29
N GLU A 23 1.30 13.02 15.41
CA GLU A 23 1.88 11.88 16.12
C GLU A 23 1.37 10.58 15.52
N ILE A 24 2.32 9.73 15.08
CA ILE A 24 2.05 8.33 14.76
C ILE A 24 1.80 7.63 16.10
N PRO A 25 0.71 6.85 16.28
CA PRO A 25 0.46 6.14 17.54
C PRO A 25 1.60 5.16 17.85
N ASP A 26 2.31 5.39 18.94
CA ASP A 26 3.24 4.44 19.54
C ASP A 26 2.44 3.33 20.24
N PHE A 27 2.44 2.15 19.65
CA PHE A 27 2.04 0.93 20.33
C PHE A 27 3.24 0.39 21.12
N GLU A 28 3.54 1.00 22.27
CA GLU A 28 4.19 0.38 23.42
C GLU A 28 4.55 1.45 24.45
N LYS A 29 3.73 1.55 25.48
CA LYS A 29 4.17 2.10 26.77
C LYS A 29 3.83 1.13 27.86
N LYS A 30 4.87 0.45 28.36
CA LYS A 30 5.01 0.08 29.78
C LYS A 30 6.48 -0.09 30.09
N GLN A 31 7.08 0.89 30.76
CA GLN A 31 7.68 0.79 32.09
C GLN A 31 8.45 2.08 32.42
N SER A 32 8.11 2.61 33.56
CA SER A 32 8.75 3.72 34.25
C SER A 32 10.17 3.41 34.67
N VAL A 33 11.11 4.34 34.52
CA VAL A 33 12.22 4.60 35.46
C VAL A 33 12.68 6.06 35.34
N GLU A 34 12.96 6.62 36.49
CA GLU A 34 13.29 7.94 36.94
C GLU A 34 14.36 8.77 36.19
N ASP A 35 14.22 10.05 36.44
CA ASP A 35 15.05 11.20 36.11
C ASP A 35 16.56 11.01 36.08
N THR A 36 17.21 11.51 35.00
CA THR A 36 18.47 12.25 35.12
C THR A 36 18.55 13.32 34.02
N LYS A 37 18.93 14.52 34.43
CA LYS A 37 19.09 15.75 33.64
C LYS A 37 20.08 15.63 32.49
N GLY A 38 19.68 16.18 31.34
CA GLY A 38 20.53 16.99 30.49
C GLY A 38 21.38 16.22 29.48
N GLU A 39 20.77 15.92 28.33
CA GLU A 39 21.51 15.97 27.07
C GLU A 39 20.50 16.12 25.92
N SER A 40 20.75 17.08 25.03
CA SER A 40 19.99 17.33 23.81
C SER A 40 19.87 16.05 22.98
N THR A 41 18.79 15.28 23.18
CA THR A 41 18.51 14.08 22.41
C THR A 41 18.19 14.47 20.97
N ARG A 42 19.20 14.38 20.10
CA ARG A 42 18.99 14.26 18.64
C ARG A 42 18.05 13.07 18.45
N LYS A 43 16.77 13.34 18.08
CA LYS A 43 15.81 12.29 17.69
C LYS A 43 16.51 11.34 16.73
N ALA A 44 16.74 10.12 17.12
CA ALA A 44 17.34 9.09 16.28
C ALA A 44 16.47 8.98 15.02
N LYS A 45 17.05 9.19 13.85
CA LYS A 45 16.33 9.08 12.58
C LYS A 45 15.86 7.63 12.47
N LYS A 46 14.55 7.40 12.51
CA LYS A 46 13.97 6.08 12.38
C LYS A 46 14.46 5.46 11.07
N ALA A 47 15.22 4.37 11.16
CA ALA A 47 15.74 3.66 9.99
C ALA A 47 14.58 3.07 9.17
N ILE A 48 14.78 2.90 7.86
CA ILE A 48 13.83 2.20 7.01
C ILE A 48 13.78 0.74 7.47
N LEU A 49 12.56 0.21 7.66
CA LEU A 49 12.38 -1.20 8.02
C LEU A 49 12.91 -2.11 6.88
N PRO A 50 13.51 -3.27 7.19
CA PRO A 50 14.17 -4.13 6.20
C PRO A 50 13.31 -4.46 4.97
N GLN A 51 12.02 -4.76 5.18
CA GLN A 51 11.08 -5.12 4.10
C GLN A 51 10.83 -3.99 3.09
N TYR A 52 11.10 -2.73 3.44
CA TYR A 52 10.88 -1.57 2.55
C TYR A 52 12.19 -0.95 2.04
N ASN A 53 13.34 -1.52 2.40
CA ASN A 53 14.64 -0.96 2.12
C ASN A 53 15.01 -1.04 0.63
N VAL A 54 16.20 -0.58 0.30
CA VAL A 54 16.79 -0.69 -1.05
C VAL A 54 16.73 -2.15 -1.51
N GLY A 55 16.31 -2.36 -2.75
CA GLY A 55 16.14 -3.69 -3.35
C GLY A 55 14.77 -4.36 -3.11
N ALA A 56 13.89 -3.79 -2.27
CA ALA A 56 12.56 -4.37 -2.02
C ALA A 56 11.59 -4.21 -3.21
N VAL A 57 11.87 -3.30 -4.14
CA VAL A 57 11.08 -3.09 -5.36
C VAL A 57 11.97 -3.42 -6.56
N PRO A 58 11.82 -4.62 -7.16
CA PRO A 58 12.59 -5.01 -8.33
C PRO A 58 12.14 -4.25 -9.57
N GLU A 59 13.12 -3.89 -10.40
CA GLU A 59 12.91 -3.32 -11.74
C GLU A 59 13.51 -4.28 -12.76
N ILE A 60 12.66 -4.81 -13.65
CA ILE A 60 13.04 -5.69 -14.75
C ILE A 60 12.76 -4.93 -16.05
N ASP A 61 13.79 -4.67 -16.84
CA ASP A 61 13.69 -3.89 -18.09
C ASP A 61 12.99 -2.53 -17.89
N GLY A 62 13.25 -1.87 -16.76
CA GLY A 62 12.65 -0.58 -16.39
C GLY A 62 11.18 -0.66 -15.98
N LYS A 63 10.66 -1.85 -15.67
CA LYS A 63 9.31 -2.08 -15.15
C LYS A 63 9.35 -2.66 -13.76
N VAL A 64 8.46 -2.18 -12.90
CA VAL A 64 8.27 -2.75 -11.57
C VAL A 64 7.39 -3.99 -11.68
N GLU A 65 7.96 -5.13 -11.33
CA GLU A 65 7.28 -6.42 -11.36
C GLU A 65 7.70 -7.26 -10.15
N TRP A 66 6.74 -7.98 -9.55
CA TRP A 66 7.00 -9.05 -8.59
C TRP A 66 6.48 -10.36 -9.14
N GLU A 67 7.22 -11.41 -8.90
CA GLU A 67 6.89 -12.75 -9.38
C GLU A 67 7.21 -13.77 -8.29
N GLU A 68 6.30 -14.72 -8.06
CA GLU A 68 6.48 -15.80 -7.10
C GLU A 68 5.95 -17.10 -7.68
N THR A 69 6.73 -18.18 -7.51
CA THR A 69 6.34 -19.52 -7.92
C THR A 69 5.95 -20.36 -6.71
N PHE A 70 4.71 -20.83 -6.68
CA PHE A 70 4.16 -21.71 -5.65
C PHE A 70 4.30 -23.18 -6.10
N SER A 71 5.05 -23.98 -5.35
CA SER A 71 5.18 -25.41 -5.58
C SER A 71 4.02 -26.17 -4.92
N VAL A 72 3.36 -27.04 -5.68
CA VAL A 72 2.24 -27.88 -5.21
C VAL A 72 2.45 -29.32 -5.72
N PRO A 73 3.30 -30.10 -5.07
CA PRO A 73 3.66 -31.44 -5.53
C PRO A 73 2.44 -32.34 -5.78
N ASN A 74 2.55 -33.24 -6.77
CA ASN A 74 1.54 -34.21 -7.15
C ASN A 74 0.19 -33.62 -7.58
N THR A 75 0.21 -32.41 -8.14
CA THR A 75 -0.99 -31.73 -8.64
C THR A 75 -0.80 -31.36 -10.11
N ASP A 76 -1.75 -31.74 -10.95
CA ASP A 76 -1.72 -31.45 -12.38
C ASP A 76 -2.05 -29.99 -12.68
N ALA A 77 -1.63 -29.52 -13.85
CA ALA A 77 -1.82 -28.14 -14.30
C ALA A 77 -3.30 -27.73 -14.42
N GLU A 78 -4.21 -28.65 -14.76
CA GLU A 78 -5.65 -28.35 -14.86
C GLU A 78 -6.25 -28.06 -13.50
N THR A 79 -5.91 -28.85 -12.50
CA THR A 79 -6.33 -28.65 -11.12
C THR A 79 -5.80 -27.32 -10.58
N LEU A 80 -4.53 -27.02 -10.81
CA LEU A 80 -3.91 -25.76 -10.40
C LEU A 80 -4.52 -24.56 -11.11
N TYR A 81 -4.83 -24.70 -12.40
CA TYR A 81 -5.52 -23.65 -13.17
C TYR A 81 -6.90 -23.35 -12.58
N ASN A 82 -7.69 -24.37 -12.25
CA ASN A 82 -9.02 -24.18 -11.69
C ASN A 82 -8.95 -23.52 -10.30
N ARG A 83 -8.03 -23.95 -9.41
CA ARG A 83 -7.81 -23.32 -8.09
C ARG A 83 -7.38 -21.85 -8.23
N THR A 84 -6.49 -21.56 -9.16
CA THR A 84 -6.00 -20.20 -9.41
C THR A 84 -7.11 -19.31 -9.98
N LEU A 85 -7.92 -19.82 -10.89
CA LEU A 85 -9.07 -19.11 -11.45
C LEU A 85 -10.11 -18.79 -10.36
N GLU A 86 -10.36 -19.73 -9.46
CA GLU A 86 -11.24 -19.51 -8.29
C GLU A 86 -10.64 -18.46 -7.35
N ALA A 87 -9.35 -18.55 -7.03
CA ALA A 87 -8.67 -17.57 -6.18
C ALA A 87 -8.78 -16.15 -6.74
N ILE A 88 -8.52 -15.97 -8.04
CA ILE A 88 -8.68 -14.66 -8.70
C ILE A 88 -10.15 -14.20 -8.67
N SER A 89 -11.09 -15.10 -8.89
CA SER A 89 -12.53 -14.79 -8.84
C SER A 89 -12.99 -14.35 -7.45
N LEU A 90 -12.45 -14.95 -6.38
CA LEU A 90 -12.68 -14.53 -5.00
C LEU A 90 -12.04 -13.19 -4.69
N LEU A 91 -10.81 -12.94 -5.18
CA LEU A 91 -10.13 -11.68 -5.00
C LEU A 91 -10.92 -10.52 -5.62
N ILE A 92 -11.46 -10.69 -6.84
CA ILE A 92 -12.29 -9.69 -7.54
C ILE A 92 -13.54 -9.31 -6.71
N LYS A 93 -14.10 -10.25 -5.96
CA LYS A 93 -15.28 -10.02 -5.10
C LYS A 93 -14.92 -9.38 -3.75
N GLY A 94 -13.64 -9.14 -3.49
CA GLY A 94 -13.15 -8.54 -2.26
C GLY A 94 -13.70 -7.13 -2.04
N LYS A 95 -13.95 -6.75 -0.76
CA LYS A 95 -14.56 -5.45 -0.41
C LYS A 95 -13.74 -4.22 -0.83
N GLN A 96 -12.45 -4.38 -1.07
CA GLN A 96 -11.56 -3.29 -1.49
C GLN A 96 -11.54 -3.12 -3.01
N GLN A 97 -12.04 -4.10 -3.75
CA GLN A 97 -12.05 -4.09 -5.22
C GLN A 97 -13.16 -3.16 -5.75
N THR A 98 -12.85 -2.47 -6.83
CA THR A 98 -13.86 -1.70 -7.56
C THR A 98 -14.52 -2.55 -8.64
N GLU A 99 -15.59 -2.06 -9.25
CA GLU A 99 -16.30 -2.70 -10.37
C GLU A 99 -15.42 -2.89 -11.62
N ARG A 100 -14.24 -2.26 -11.66
CA ARG A 100 -13.27 -2.39 -12.76
C ARG A 100 -12.41 -3.62 -12.65
N SER A 101 -12.39 -4.29 -11.49
CA SER A 101 -11.65 -5.53 -11.29
C SER A 101 -12.32 -6.67 -12.05
N ARG A 102 -11.56 -7.34 -12.92
CA ARG A 102 -12.08 -8.41 -13.75
C ARG A 102 -10.98 -9.34 -14.26
N ILE A 103 -11.34 -10.56 -14.57
CA ILE A 103 -10.53 -11.42 -15.42
C ILE A 103 -10.53 -10.80 -16.81
N SER A 104 -9.35 -10.52 -17.36
CA SER A 104 -9.19 -9.86 -18.64
C SER A 104 -8.96 -10.85 -19.79
N ALA A 105 -8.29 -11.96 -19.51
CA ALA A 105 -8.08 -13.03 -20.47
C ALA A 105 -7.84 -14.37 -19.77
N VAL A 106 -8.22 -15.45 -20.43
CA VAL A 106 -7.91 -16.83 -20.04
C VAL A 106 -7.46 -17.61 -21.27
N ASN A 107 -6.40 -18.39 -21.12
CA ASN A 107 -5.97 -19.39 -22.10
C ASN A 107 -5.94 -20.76 -21.41
N ARG A 108 -6.98 -21.55 -21.64
CA ARG A 108 -7.11 -22.87 -20.99
C ARG A 108 -6.12 -23.90 -21.53
N GLN A 109 -5.68 -23.76 -22.78
CA GLN A 109 -4.68 -24.67 -23.36
C GLN A 109 -3.31 -24.45 -22.71
N GLU A 110 -2.88 -23.20 -22.65
CA GLU A 110 -1.60 -22.80 -22.05
C GLU A 110 -1.68 -22.67 -20.51
N LYS A 111 -2.88 -22.84 -19.91
CA LYS A 111 -3.09 -22.66 -18.46
C LYS A 111 -2.68 -21.28 -17.94
N ILE A 112 -2.97 -20.24 -18.71
CA ILE A 112 -2.66 -18.84 -18.37
C ILE A 112 -3.94 -18.09 -18.04
N ILE A 113 -3.90 -17.30 -16.95
CA ILE A 113 -4.97 -16.42 -16.52
C ILE A 113 -4.39 -15.01 -16.36
N ALA A 114 -5.05 -14.02 -16.93
CA ALA A 114 -4.73 -12.61 -16.73
C ALA A 114 -5.94 -11.88 -16.14
N ALA A 115 -5.71 -11.08 -15.10
CA ALA A 115 -6.73 -10.26 -14.48
C ALA A 115 -6.22 -8.83 -14.31
N ASN A 116 -7.11 -7.85 -14.53
CA ASN A 116 -6.88 -6.46 -14.20
C ASN A 116 -7.65 -6.13 -12.94
N MET A 117 -6.95 -5.58 -11.97
CA MET A 117 -7.46 -5.25 -10.65
C MET A 117 -7.45 -3.74 -10.46
N GLU A 118 -8.47 -3.22 -9.80
CA GLU A 118 -8.49 -1.85 -9.28
C GLU A 118 -9.09 -1.88 -7.90
N GLU A 119 -8.34 -1.38 -6.92
CA GLU A 119 -8.77 -1.34 -5.53
C GLU A 119 -8.47 0.01 -4.88
N GLU A 120 -9.21 0.30 -3.83
CA GLU A 120 -8.96 1.45 -3.01
C GLU A 120 -7.87 1.14 -1.98
N MET A 121 -6.67 1.70 -2.19
CA MET A 121 -5.56 1.59 -1.26
C MET A 121 -5.58 2.78 -0.30
N VAL A 122 -5.90 2.53 0.96
CA VAL A 122 -6.03 3.56 2.00
C VAL A 122 -4.70 3.76 2.72
N PHE A 123 -4.23 5.00 2.77
CA PHE A 123 -3.03 5.41 3.50
C PHE A 123 -3.36 5.82 4.94
N ALA A 124 -4.41 6.62 5.11
CA ALA A 124 -4.86 7.09 6.41
C ALA A 124 -6.36 7.41 6.39
N THR A 125 -6.99 7.29 7.54
CA THR A 125 -8.38 7.70 7.74
C THR A 125 -8.47 8.54 9.01
N SER A 126 -9.12 9.70 8.92
CA SER A 126 -9.46 10.56 10.04
C SER A 126 -10.98 10.75 10.10
N SER A 127 -11.48 11.43 11.13
CA SER A 127 -12.92 11.72 11.26
C SER A 127 -13.47 12.58 10.12
N PHE A 128 -12.61 13.31 9.40
CA PHE A 128 -13.03 14.29 8.39
C PHE A 128 -12.45 14.02 7.00
N ALA A 129 -11.46 13.14 6.86
CA ALA A 129 -10.81 12.90 5.59
C ALA A 129 -10.25 11.48 5.49
N LYS A 130 -10.26 10.95 4.28
CA LYS A 130 -9.64 9.70 3.90
C LYS A 130 -8.55 10.00 2.88
N ASP A 131 -7.33 9.58 3.16
CA ASP A 131 -6.18 9.64 2.25
C ASP A 131 -6.07 8.27 1.57
N PHE A 132 -6.31 8.20 0.27
CA PHE A 132 -6.35 6.96 -0.49
C PHE A 132 -5.95 7.18 -1.94
N THR A 133 -5.69 6.09 -2.64
CA THR A 133 -5.49 6.07 -4.09
C THR A 133 -6.27 4.91 -4.70
N HIS A 134 -6.70 5.04 -5.94
CA HIS A 134 -7.08 3.87 -6.73
C HIS A 134 -5.81 3.21 -7.24
N PHE A 135 -5.51 2.06 -6.70
CA PHE A 135 -4.37 1.24 -7.08
C PHE A 135 -4.81 0.23 -8.15
N ARG A 136 -4.20 0.32 -9.32
CA ARG A 136 -4.44 -0.59 -10.44
C ARG A 136 -3.21 -1.47 -10.65
N TYR A 137 -3.46 -2.73 -10.95
CA TYR A 137 -2.41 -3.68 -11.25
C TYR A 137 -2.94 -4.84 -12.09
N SER A 138 -2.04 -5.57 -12.75
CA SER A 138 -2.36 -6.80 -13.45
C SER A 138 -1.77 -7.99 -12.69
N ILE A 139 -2.56 -9.05 -12.62
CA ILE A 139 -2.12 -10.37 -12.17
C ILE A 139 -2.05 -11.26 -13.40
N ILE A 140 -0.91 -11.92 -13.62
CA ILE A 140 -0.74 -12.95 -14.63
C ILE A 140 -0.32 -14.21 -13.91
N ALA A 141 -1.10 -15.28 -14.08
CA ALA A 141 -0.81 -16.58 -13.50
C ALA A 141 -0.60 -17.61 -14.59
N GLU A 142 0.49 -18.36 -14.51
CA GLU A 142 0.82 -19.50 -15.38
C GLU A 142 0.87 -20.77 -14.54
N CYS A 143 0.03 -21.76 -14.90
CA CYS A 143 -0.09 -23.01 -14.16
C CYS A 143 0.56 -24.13 -14.96
N LYS A 144 1.48 -24.86 -14.29
CA LYS A 144 2.17 -26.04 -14.80
C LYS A 144 1.96 -27.20 -13.83
N ASP A 145 2.29 -28.41 -14.22
CA ASP A 145 2.28 -29.52 -13.29
C ASP A 145 3.19 -29.21 -12.10
N ASN A 146 2.64 -29.38 -10.89
CA ASN A 146 3.29 -29.15 -9.61
C ASN A 146 3.65 -27.69 -9.27
N ALA A 147 3.28 -26.70 -10.08
CA ALA A 147 3.64 -25.31 -9.79
C ALA A 147 2.69 -24.29 -10.43
N VAL A 148 2.52 -23.15 -9.74
CA VAL A 148 1.87 -21.97 -10.30
C VAL A 148 2.82 -20.78 -10.15
N ASN A 149 3.10 -20.10 -11.24
CA ASN A 149 3.80 -18.84 -11.24
C ASN A 149 2.79 -17.69 -11.25
N VAL A 150 2.90 -16.75 -10.33
CA VAL A 150 2.05 -15.56 -10.23
C VAL A 150 2.89 -14.31 -10.34
N LYS A 151 2.58 -13.47 -11.32
CA LYS A 151 3.23 -12.19 -11.58
C LYS A 151 2.28 -11.06 -11.25
N LEU A 152 2.77 -10.05 -10.51
CA LEU A 152 2.13 -8.77 -10.25
C LEU A 152 2.88 -7.69 -11.03
N CYS A 153 2.20 -7.00 -11.96
CA CYS A 153 2.83 -6.05 -12.87
C CYS A 153 1.86 -4.91 -13.28
N ARG A 154 2.35 -3.97 -14.11
CA ARG A 154 1.56 -2.85 -14.68
C ARG A 154 0.86 -2.02 -13.61
N MET A 155 1.57 -1.72 -12.54
CA MET A 155 1.02 -1.01 -11.39
C MET A 155 0.94 0.48 -11.66
N THR A 156 -0.24 1.06 -11.40
CA THR A 156 -0.51 2.49 -11.49
C THR A 156 -1.35 2.97 -10.32
N TYR A 157 -1.26 4.26 -10.03
CA TYR A 157 -1.98 4.91 -8.94
C TYR A 157 -2.73 6.11 -9.48
N LYS A 158 -4.01 6.23 -9.11
CA LYS A 158 -4.79 7.42 -9.36
C LYS A 158 -5.08 8.07 -8.00
N TYR A 159 -4.38 9.15 -7.72
CA TYR A 159 -4.40 9.82 -6.43
C TYR A 159 -5.27 11.07 -6.47
N ASP A 160 -5.80 11.50 -5.31
CA ASP A 160 -6.74 12.63 -5.17
C ASP A 160 -7.95 12.53 -6.11
N VAL A 161 -8.48 11.32 -6.26
CA VAL A 161 -9.60 10.99 -7.17
C VAL A 161 -10.79 11.91 -6.93
N GLY A 162 -11.29 12.53 -8.02
CA GLY A 162 -12.43 13.43 -8.00
C GLY A 162 -12.14 14.83 -7.47
N ARG A 163 -10.86 15.18 -7.27
CA ARG A 163 -10.41 16.52 -6.91
C ARG A 163 -9.75 17.23 -8.11
N PRO A 164 -9.65 18.57 -8.08
CA PRO A 164 -8.94 19.31 -9.14
C PRO A 164 -7.48 18.88 -9.32
N GLU A 165 -6.84 18.39 -8.25
CA GLU A 165 -5.45 17.93 -8.19
C GLU A 165 -5.30 16.44 -8.48
N GLU A 166 -6.29 15.80 -9.12
CA GLU A 166 -6.22 14.39 -9.48
C GLU A 166 -5.02 14.09 -10.38
N GLU A 167 -4.15 13.18 -9.94
CA GLU A 167 -2.93 12.80 -10.63
C GLU A 167 -2.84 11.29 -10.81
N SER A 168 -2.19 10.88 -11.90
CA SER A 168 -1.93 9.47 -12.21
C SER A 168 -0.43 9.22 -12.30
N TYR A 169 0.03 8.16 -11.64
CA TYR A 169 1.43 7.77 -11.58
C TYR A 169 1.59 6.29 -11.88
N THR A 170 2.73 5.91 -12.43
CA THR A 170 3.17 4.52 -12.51
C THR A 170 3.96 4.11 -11.26
N ALA A 171 4.15 2.81 -11.05
CA ALA A 171 5.00 2.32 -9.96
C ALA A 171 6.46 2.78 -10.16
N GLU A 172 6.93 2.82 -11.39
CA GLU A 172 8.27 3.28 -11.75
C GLU A 172 8.52 4.74 -11.35
N GLU A 173 7.48 5.59 -11.39
CA GLU A 173 7.55 7.01 -11.03
C GLU A 173 7.46 7.26 -9.52
N LEU A 174 6.91 6.31 -8.74
CA LEU A 174 6.68 6.54 -7.32
C LEU A 174 7.49 5.65 -6.39
N ILE A 175 7.55 4.33 -6.65
CA ILE A 175 7.94 3.38 -5.59
C ILE A 175 9.31 2.75 -5.76
N THR A 176 10.01 2.99 -6.89
CA THR A 176 11.36 2.47 -7.10
C THR A 176 12.35 3.04 -6.07
N ASP A 177 13.49 2.39 -5.91
CA ASP A 177 14.52 2.86 -4.99
C ASP A 177 14.94 4.30 -5.29
N LYS A 178 15.10 4.62 -6.57
CA LYS A 178 15.47 5.96 -7.04
C LYS A 178 14.45 7.03 -6.69
N GLN A 179 13.17 6.68 -6.72
CA GLN A 179 12.08 7.64 -6.51
C GLN A 179 11.65 7.74 -5.04
N ALA A 180 11.72 6.64 -4.29
CA ALA A 180 11.19 6.60 -2.94
C ALA A 180 12.24 6.71 -1.83
N ILE A 181 13.52 6.47 -2.13
CA ILE A 181 14.59 6.42 -1.14
C ILE A 181 15.66 7.47 -1.48
N ASN A 182 16.22 8.12 -0.47
CA ASN A 182 17.32 9.07 -0.67
C ASN A 182 18.60 8.35 -1.13
N LYS A 183 19.51 9.06 -1.79
CA LYS A 183 20.78 8.51 -2.33
C LYS A 183 21.64 7.73 -1.32
N LYS A 184 21.46 8.00 -0.01
CA LYS A 184 22.20 7.30 1.06
C LYS A 184 21.52 6.00 1.54
N GLY A 185 20.32 5.66 1.02
CA GLY A 185 19.56 4.50 1.47
C GLY A 185 19.02 4.58 2.90
N THR A 186 19.01 5.78 3.51
CA THR A 186 18.74 5.93 4.95
C THR A 186 17.37 6.52 5.28
N LYS A 187 16.66 7.03 4.28
CA LYS A 187 15.36 7.70 4.48
C LYS A 187 14.50 7.59 3.24
N MET A 188 13.21 7.30 3.43
CA MET A 188 12.19 7.42 2.38
C MET A 188 11.67 8.84 2.27
N PHE A 189 11.33 9.25 1.05
CA PHE A 189 10.58 10.48 0.80
C PHE A 189 9.13 10.31 1.28
N ARG A 190 8.54 11.37 1.85
CA ARG A 190 7.24 11.26 2.53
C ARG A 190 6.13 10.73 1.62
N LEU A 191 5.95 11.31 0.44
CA LEU A 191 4.91 10.90 -0.50
C LEU A 191 5.22 9.52 -1.08
N ASN A 192 6.34 9.39 -1.77
CA ASN A 192 6.73 8.15 -2.45
C ASN A 192 6.89 6.97 -1.47
N GLY A 193 7.38 7.25 -0.26
CA GLY A 193 7.53 6.23 0.79
C GLY A 193 6.20 5.64 1.25
N LYS A 194 5.11 6.43 1.36
CA LYS A 194 3.80 5.88 1.72
C LYS A 194 3.26 4.93 0.63
N PHE A 195 3.42 5.30 -0.64
CA PHE A 195 3.05 4.42 -1.76
C PHE A 195 3.89 3.15 -1.76
N ARG A 196 5.22 3.29 -1.63
CA ARG A 196 6.14 2.14 -1.59
C ARG A 196 5.76 1.14 -0.49
N MET A 197 5.61 1.59 0.74
CA MET A 197 5.26 0.72 1.87
C MET A 197 3.94 0.00 1.64
N LYS A 198 2.89 0.74 1.29
CA LYS A 198 1.56 0.16 1.07
C LYS A 198 1.52 -0.82 -0.10
N THR A 199 2.28 -0.56 -1.17
CA THR A 199 2.34 -1.47 -2.30
C THR A 199 3.08 -2.77 -1.95
N ILE A 200 4.19 -2.68 -1.19
CA ILE A 200 4.91 -3.86 -0.72
C ILE A 200 4.03 -4.68 0.23
N ASP A 201 3.38 -4.05 1.22
CA ASP A 201 2.45 -4.73 2.13
C ASP A 201 1.34 -5.44 1.33
N ARG A 202 0.75 -4.75 0.36
CA ARG A 202 -0.31 -5.31 -0.46
C ARG A 202 0.17 -6.47 -1.34
N LYS A 203 1.35 -6.37 -1.91
CA LYS A 203 1.99 -7.46 -2.64
C LYS A 203 2.16 -8.70 -1.75
N ASP A 204 2.65 -8.52 -0.51
CA ASP A 204 2.83 -9.62 0.44
C ASP A 204 1.49 -10.27 0.83
N GLU A 205 0.43 -9.48 1.03
CA GLU A 205 -0.93 -9.98 1.24
C GLU A 205 -1.44 -10.80 0.06
N LEU A 206 -1.25 -10.30 -1.18
CA LEU A 206 -1.69 -10.98 -2.39
C LEU A 206 -0.97 -12.32 -2.58
N PHE A 207 0.36 -12.35 -2.45
CA PHE A 207 1.11 -13.60 -2.59
C PHE A 207 0.77 -14.60 -1.49
N SER A 208 0.59 -14.14 -0.26
CA SER A 208 0.11 -14.99 0.84
C SER A 208 -1.29 -15.55 0.57
N PHE A 209 -2.20 -14.73 0.05
CA PHE A 209 -3.53 -15.17 -0.35
C PHE A 209 -3.46 -16.25 -1.44
N PHE A 210 -2.69 -16.02 -2.52
CA PHE A 210 -2.52 -17.00 -3.60
C PHE A 210 -1.89 -18.28 -3.08
N LYS A 211 -0.83 -18.19 -2.30
CA LYS A 211 -0.19 -19.35 -1.69
C LYS A 211 -1.22 -20.20 -0.96
N ASN A 212 -1.98 -19.61 -0.05
CA ASN A 212 -2.97 -20.34 0.75
C ASN A 212 -4.06 -20.99 -0.11
N ARG A 213 -4.57 -20.31 -1.14
CA ARG A 213 -5.64 -20.82 -2.00
C ARG A 213 -5.17 -21.88 -3.00
N ILE A 214 -3.94 -21.75 -3.49
CA ILE A 214 -3.39 -22.67 -4.49
C ILE A 214 -2.87 -23.95 -3.83
N THR A 215 -2.18 -23.83 -2.66
CA THR A 215 -1.54 -24.99 -2.02
C THR A 215 -2.47 -25.79 -1.12
N SER A 216 -3.53 -25.18 -0.58
CA SER A 216 -4.51 -25.90 0.24
C SER A 216 -5.65 -26.40 -0.65
N PRO A 217 -6.01 -27.71 -0.62
CA PRO A 217 -7.23 -28.15 -1.27
C PRO A 217 -8.42 -27.40 -0.67
N ALA A 218 -9.34 -26.95 -1.52
CA ALA A 218 -10.63 -26.47 -1.04
C ALA A 218 -11.35 -27.65 -0.36
N GLU A 219 -11.73 -27.48 0.91
CA GLU A 219 -12.66 -28.38 1.57
C GLU A 219 -14.05 -28.25 0.95
#